data_6d2bdbb9e73f871a81cfe3a25ed2802f
#
_entry.id   6d2bdbb9e73f871a81cfe3a25ed2802f
#
_cell.length_a   1.000
_cell.length_b   1.000
_cell.length_c   1.000
_cell.angle_alpha   90.00
_cell.angle_beta   90.00
_cell.angle_gamma   90.00
#
_symmetry.space_group_name_H-M   'P 1'
#
loop_
_entity.id
_entity.type
_entity.pdbx_description
1 polymer ?
#
loop_
_entity_poly.entity_id
_entity_poly.type
_entity_poly.pdbx_seq_one_letter_code
_entity_poly.pdbx_strand_id
1 'polypeptide(L)'
;LSGQYLLGQEPDVMVILPEDFVQFSSAGALRALDGFIERDGDVETSDFYPAALQAGADKGKQYALPLECVPQMMFINKTLLQKEHIRIPDNDWTWDEFYSLCEQLTRDTDGDGIVDQFGVYDYGWKEALAANGCSLFSEDGQHCLLNQSAQESAMQFARQIYQLNAGTDLSDKTFDEGRVAFRPMLFSEYRSYEPYPWRIKRSSNFEWDCIAMPSGTSAGGGNYSRLSTLMLGISQRTKHSRLSWELLKTIACTEEMQTMVYTELSGVSALHS
;
A
#
# COMPACT_ATOMS: atom_id res chain seq x y z
N LEU A 1 2.45 -21.09 -6.29
CA LEU A 1 1.05 -21.25 -6.75
C LEU A 1 0.98 -21.55 -8.24
N SER A 2 1.63 -20.75 -9.12
CA SER A 2 1.61 -20.93 -10.58
C SER A 2 2.06 -22.33 -11.03
N GLY A 3 3.12 -22.88 -10.43
CA GLY A 3 3.58 -24.25 -10.71
C GLY A 3 2.55 -25.31 -10.33
N GLN A 4 1.88 -25.17 -9.20
CA GLN A 4 0.81 -26.09 -8.77
C GLN A 4 -0.40 -26.02 -9.71
N TYR A 5 -0.78 -24.82 -10.16
CA TYR A 5 -1.86 -24.63 -11.11
C TYR A 5 -1.57 -25.33 -12.46
N LEU A 6 -0.35 -25.20 -12.99
CA LEU A 6 0.07 -25.86 -14.22
C LEU A 6 0.01 -27.39 -14.11
N LEU A 7 0.31 -27.93 -12.92
CA LEU A 7 0.27 -29.36 -12.64
C LEU A 7 -1.13 -29.87 -12.26
N GLY A 8 -2.14 -28.99 -12.13
CA GLY A 8 -3.47 -29.35 -11.64
C GLY A 8 -3.49 -29.78 -10.17
N GLN A 9 -2.59 -29.23 -9.36
CA GLN A 9 -2.40 -29.52 -7.94
C GLN A 9 -2.63 -28.27 -7.07
N GLU A 10 -3.27 -27.26 -7.62
CA GLU A 10 -3.63 -26.05 -6.88
C GLU A 10 -4.67 -26.36 -5.79
N PRO A 11 -4.64 -25.64 -4.66
CA PRO A 11 -5.65 -25.78 -3.61
C PRO A 11 -7.02 -25.24 -4.06
N ASP A 12 -8.09 -25.70 -3.43
CA ASP A 12 -9.46 -25.25 -3.71
C ASP A 12 -9.65 -23.77 -3.39
N VAL A 13 -9.03 -23.26 -2.30
CA VAL A 13 -8.98 -21.86 -1.93
C VAL A 13 -7.52 -21.39 -1.94
N MET A 14 -7.27 -20.25 -2.56
CA MET A 14 -5.93 -19.74 -2.82
C MET A 14 -5.77 -18.34 -2.23
N VAL A 15 -4.63 -18.11 -1.60
CA VAL A 15 -4.16 -16.75 -1.28
C VAL A 15 -3.59 -16.14 -2.55
N ILE A 16 -4.05 -14.94 -2.91
CA ILE A 16 -3.70 -14.21 -4.12
C ILE A 16 -3.06 -12.88 -3.74
N LEU A 17 -1.87 -12.63 -4.23
CA LEU A 17 -1.21 -11.33 -4.12
C LEU A 17 -1.72 -10.38 -5.23
N PRO A 18 -1.75 -9.07 -5.00
CA PRO A 18 -2.23 -8.10 -5.99
C PRO A 18 -1.52 -8.21 -7.34
N GLU A 19 -0.20 -8.44 -7.33
CA GLU A 19 0.62 -8.59 -8.53
C GLU A 19 0.31 -9.84 -9.35
N ASP A 20 -0.20 -10.89 -8.71
CA ASP A 20 -0.56 -12.16 -9.36
C ASP A 20 -2.02 -12.17 -9.85
N PHE A 21 -2.88 -11.32 -9.29
CA PHE A 21 -4.33 -11.38 -9.49
C PHE A 21 -4.74 -11.34 -10.97
N VAL A 22 -4.22 -10.35 -11.72
CA VAL A 22 -4.56 -10.16 -13.14
C VAL A 22 -4.15 -11.37 -13.97
N GLN A 23 -3.02 -12.01 -13.65
CA GLN A 23 -2.57 -13.21 -14.33
C GLN A 23 -3.51 -14.39 -14.07
N PHE A 24 -3.93 -14.61 -12.82
CA PHE A 24 -4.82 -15.71 -12.46
C PHE A 24 -6.25 -15.51 -12.97
N SER A 25 -6.80 -14.27 -12.91
CA SER A 25 -8.13 -13.97 -13.44
C SER A 25 -8.17 -14.14 -14.97
N SER A 26 -7.20 -13.58 -15.69
CA SER A 26 -7.10 -13.64 -17.15
C SER A 26 -6.85 -15.05 -17.68
N ALA A 27 -6.11 -15.89 -16.94
CA ALA A 27 -5.90 -17.30 -17.27
C ALA A 27 -7.12 -18.17 -16.99
N GLY A 28 -8.20 -17.61 -16.43
CA GLY A 28 -9.39 -18.39 -16.04
C GLY A 28 -9.12 -19.38 -14.90
N ALA A 29 -8.12 -19.08 -14.06
CA ALA A 29 -7.75 -19.92 -12.93
C ALA A 29 -8.69 -19.75 -11.73
N LEU A 30 -9.33 -18.58 -11.64
CA LEU A 30 -10.23 -18.20 -10.55
C LEU A 30 -11.69 -18.35 -10.97
N ARG A 31 -12.51 -18.77 -10.02
CA ARG A 31 -13.96 -18.82 -10.15
C ARG A 31 -14.57 -17.49 -9.81
N ALA A 32 -15.52 -17.01 -10.65
CA ALA A 32 -16.30 -15.83 -10.33
C ALA A 32 -17.15 -16.08 -9.07
N LEU A 33 -17.11 -15.11 -8.15
CA LEU A 33 -17.77 -15.19 -6.85
C LEU A 33 -19.18 -14.58 -6.85
N ASP A 34 -19.55 -13.80 -7.87
CA ASP A 34 -20.82 -13.06 -7.96
C ASP A 34 -22.02 -13.94 -7.63
N GLY A 35 -22.12 -15.12 -8.24
CA GLY A 35 -23.25 -16.02 -8.01
C GLY A 35 -23.23 -16.71 -6.62
N PHE A 36 -22.13 -16.66 -5.87
CA PHE A 36 -22.10 -17.04 -4.45
C PHE A 36 -22.59 -15.87 -3.59
N ILE A 37 -22.06 -14.67 -3.82
CA ILE A 37 -22.42 -13.44 -3.12
C ILE A 37 -23.94 -13.17 -3.24
N GLU A 38 -24.51 -13.25 -4.46
CA GLU A 38 -25.92 -13.02 -4.71
C GLU A 38 -26.86 -14.01 -3.98
N ARG A 39 -26.39 -15.23 -3.74
CA ARG A 39 -27.20 -16.28 -3.08
C ARG A 39 -26.98 -16.37 -1.59
N ASP A 40 -25.91 -15.77 -1.10
CA ASP A 40 -25.52 -15.80 0.32
C ASP A 40 -25.98 -14.47 0.96
N GLY A 41 -27.06 -14.52 1.73
CA GLY A 41 -27.59 -13.33 2.41
C GLY A 41 -26.73 -12.82 3.57
N ASP A 42 -25.63 -13.50 3.90
CA ASP A 42 -24.73 -13.13 5.01
C ASP A 42 -23.52 -12.31 4.54
N VAL A 43 -23.35 -12.12 3.22
CA VAL A 43 -22.19 -11.39 2.65
C VAL A 43 -22.69 -10.11 1.98
N GLU A 44 -22.39 -8.99 2.62
CA GLU A 44 -22.67 -7.65 2.09
C GLU A 44 -21.36 -7.05 1.53
N THR A 45 -21.31 -6.86 0.22
CA THR A 45 -20.10 -6.24 -0.40
C THR A 45 -19.87 -4.81 0.03
N SER A 46 -20.91 -4.13 0.51
CA SER A 46 -20.85 -2.80 1.11
C SER A 46 -20.09 -2.74 2.43
N ASP A 47 -19.87 -3.87 3.09
CA ASP A 47 -19.11 -3.93 4.35
C ASP A 47 -17.59 -3.80 4.11
N PHE A 48 -17.14 -4.03 2.88
CA PHE A 48 -15.74 -3.89 2.52
C PHE A 48 -15.37 -2.46 2.14
N TYR A 49 -14.13 -2.08 2.43
CA TYR A 49 -13.54 -0.88 1.83
C TYR A 49 -13.56 -1.01 0.30
N PRO A 50 -14.16 -0.06 -0.43
CA PRO A 50 -14.36 -0.18 -1.88
C PRO A 50 -13.08 -0.45 -2.66
N ALA A 51 -11.97 0.20 -2.29
CA ALA A 51 -10.68 0.01 -2.95
C ALA A 51 -10.12 -1.41 -2.72
N ALA A 52 -10.32 -1.99 -1.54
CA ALA A 52 -9.90 -3.36 -1.23
C ALA A 52 -10.72 -4.39 -2.00
N LEU A 53 -12.04 -4.21 -2.06
CA LEU A 53 -12.93 -5.09 -2.83
C LEU A 53 -12.60 -5.04 -4.33
N GLN A 54 -12.40 -3.82 -4.88
CA GLN A 54 -12.07 -3.61 -6.28
C GLN A 54 -10.76 -4.30 -6.69
N ALA A 55 -9.81 -4.47 -5.78
CA ALA A 55 -8.55 -5.18 -6.07
C ALA A 55 -8.77 -6.66 -6.49
N GLY A 56 -9.87 -7.27 -6.04
CA GLY A 56 -10.26 -8.64 -6.40
C GLY A 56 -11.26 -8.73 -7.57
N ALA A 57 -11.52 -7.62 -8.27
CA ALA A 57 -12.44 -7.57 -9.40
C ALA A 57 -11.70 -7.46 -10.75
N ASP A 58 -12.21 -8.13 -11.77
CA ASP A 58 -11.74 -8.06 -13.15
C ASP A 58 -12.94 -8.08 -14.11
N LYS A 59 -12.98 -7.13 -15.05
CA LYS A 59 -14.03 -7.01 -16.08
C LYS A 59 -15.44 -7.06 -15.51
N GLY A 60 -15.66 -6.38 -14.40
CA GLY A 60 -16.96 -6.27 -13.75
C GLY A 60 -17.43 -7.52 -12.99
N LYS A 61 -16.53 -8.46 -12.72
CA LYS A 61 -16.79 -9.66 -11.91
C LYS A 61 -15.85 -9.73 -10.73
N GLN A 62 -16.36 -10.21 -9.61
CA GLN A 62 -15.55 -10.46 -8.41
C GLN A 62 -14.94 -11.87 -8.47
N TYR A 63 -13.62 -11.98 -8.35
CA TYR A 63 -12.89 -13.26 -8.37
C TYR A 63 -12.17 -13.57 -7.07
N ALA A 64 -11.94 -12.55 -6.24
CA ALA A 64 -11.32 -12.73 -4.93
C ALA A 64 -11.92 -11.75 -3.93
N LEU A 65 -12.01 -12.13 -2.65
CA LEU A 65 -12.35 -11.23 -1.56
C LEU A 65 -11.10 -10.82 -0.79
N PRO A 66 -10.99 -9.55 -0.37
CA PRO A 66 -9.87 -9.11 0.41
C PRO A 66 -9.90 -9.70 1.82
N LEU A 67 -8.77 -10.22 2.29
CA LEU A 67 -8.54 -10.67 3.66
C LEU A 67 -8.05 -9.52 4.52
N GLU A 68 -7.16 -8.71 3.96
CA GLU A 68 -6.59 -7.54 4.61
C GLU A 68 -6.45 -6.39 3.63
N CYS A 69 -6.38 -5.18 4.18
CA CYS A 69 -6.09 -3.99 3.40
C CYS A 69 -5.08 -3.12 4.16
N VAL A 70 -3.90 -2.92 3.58
CA VAL A 70 -2.81 -2.20 4.22
C VAL A 70 -2.52 -0.93 3.43
N PRO A 71 -2.90 0.25 3.93
CA PRO A 71 -2.57 1.51 3.29
C PRO A 71 -1.08 1.83 3.45
N GLN A 72 -0.51 2.50 2.46
CA GLN A 72 0.77 3.15 2.60
C GLN A 72 0.58 4.49 3.32
N MET A 73 1.39 4.76 4.32
CA MET A 73 1.36 6.00 5.10
C MET A 73 2.70 6.71 5.00
N MET A 74 2.71 8.02 5.25
CA MET A 74 3.95 8.74 5.43
C MET A 74 4.41 8.62 6.88
N PHE A 75 5.44 7.82 7.12
CA PHE A 75 6.11 7.75 8.42
C PHE A 75 7.00 8.96 8.61
N ILE A 76 6.94 9.56 9.78
CA ILE A 76 7.63 10.79 10.13
C ILE A 76 8.54 10.58 11.34
N ASN A 77 9.73 11.14 11.26
CA ASN A 77 10.65 11.23 12.38
C ASN A 77 10.34 12.48 13.21
N LYS A 78 9.54 12.31 14.27
CA LYS A 78 9.12 13.43 15.15
C LYS A 78 10.30 14.08 15.84
N THR A 79 11.29 13.30 16.25
CA THR A 79 12.49 13.82 16.93
C THR A 79 13.27 14.76 16.00
N LEU A 80 13.41 14.38 14.72
CA LEU A 80 14.09 15.21 13.74
C LEU A 80 13.30 16.50 13.44
N LEU A 81 11.99 16.39 13.22
CA LEU A 81 11.14 17.56 12.99
C LEU A 81 11.17 18.53 14.17
N GLN A 82 11.13 18.00 15.41
CA GLN A 82 11.22 18.82 16.62
C GLN A 82 12.59 19.51 16.76
N LYS A 83 13.68 18.79 16.48
CA LYS A 83 15.05 19.35 16.47
C LYS A 83 15.16 20.52 15.49
N GLU A 84 14.53 20.40 14.34
CA GLU A 84 14.53 21.41 13.28
C GLU A 84 13.45 22.49 13.45
N HIS A 85 12.68 22.46 14.55
CA HIS A 85 11.57 23.36 14.83
C HIS A 85 10.48 23.37 13.76
N ILE A 86 10.25 22.22 13.12
CA ILE A 86 9.24 22.02 12.10
C ILE A 86 8.00 21.42 12.75
N ARG A 87 6.85 22.04 12.48
CA ARG A 87 5.55 21.48 12.86
C ARG A 87 5.26 20.25 12.00
N ILE A 88 4.71 19.20 12.62
CA ILE A 88 4.17 18.06 11.91
C ILE A 88 3.05 18.54 10.96
N PRO A 89 3.11 18.20 9.66
CA PRO A 89 2.06 18.56 8.72
C PRO A 89 0.70 17.97 9.12
N ASP A 90 -0.36 18.67 8.79
CA ASP A 90 -1.73 18.17 8.93
C ASP A 90 -2.02 17.14 7.81
N ASN A 91 -3.07 16.33 7.95
CA ASN A 91 -3.36 15.24 7.00
C ASN A 91 -3.89 15.72 5.63
N ASP A 92 -4.04 17.01 5.42
CA ASP A 92 -4.45 17.66 4.17
C ASP A 92 -3.31 18.37 3.44
N TRP A 93 -2.05 18.10 3.87
CA TRP A 93 -0.87 18.73 3.28
C TRP A 93 -0.66 18.39 1.79
N THR A 94 0.12 19.23 1.12
CA THR A 94 0.27 19.24 -0.34
C THR A 94 1.69 18.86 -0.77
N TRP A 95 1.88 18.61 -2.06
CA TRP A 95 3.19 18.43 -2.66
C TRP A 95 4.12 19.64 -2.49
N ASP A 96 3.57 20.85 -2.55
CA ASP A 96 4.37 22.07 -2.38
C ASP A 96 4.93 22.17 -0.96
N GLU A 97 4.10 21.87 0.04
CA GLU A 97 4.52 21.81 1.45
C GLU A 97 5.53 20.68 1.68
N PHE A 98 5.26 19.49 1.13
CA PHE A 98 6.14 18.35 1.24
C PHE A 98 7.51 18.63 0.62
N TYR A 99 7.56 19.18 -0.61
CA TYR A 99 8.80 19.54 -1.27
C TYR A 99 9.59 20.57 -0.47
N SER A 100 8.93 21.65 -0.01
CA SER A 100 9.54 22.71 0.78
C SER A 100 10.17 22.18 2.07
N LEU A 101 9.47 21.28 2.77
CA LEU A 101 10.00 20.63 3.97
C LEU A 101 11.18 19.72 3.65
N CYS A 102 11.10 18.94 2.59
CA CYS A 102 12.21 18.07 2.17
C CYS A 102 13.45 18.88 1.79
N GLU A 103 13.29 19.99 1.08
CA GLU A 103 14.39 20.90 0.71
C GLU A 103 15.04 21.52 1.96
N GLN A 104 14.23 22.01 2.90
CA GLN A 104 14.73 22.58 4.17
C GLN A 104 15.50 21.57 5.01
N LEU A 105 15.06 20.32 5.02
CA LEU A 105 15.61 19.25 5.87
C LEU A 105 16.82 18.55 5.25
N THR A 106 17.02 18.65 3.93
CA THR A 106 18.14 18.00 3.25
C THR A 106 19.36 18.91 3.30
N ARG A 107 20.30 18.61 4.22
CA ARG A 107 21.46 19.48 4.46
C ARG A 107 22.64 18.75 5.11
N ASP A 108 23.78 19.37 5.00
CA ASP A 108 24.97 19.11 5.80
C ASP A 108 24.80 19.75 7.18
N THR A 109 24.80 18.95 8.26
CA THR A 109 24.55 19.44 9.63
C THR A 109 25.84 19.64 10.42
N ASP A 110 26.97 19.07 10.01
CA ASP A 110 28.25 19.19 10.71
C ASP A 110 29.27 20.08 9.98
N GLY A 111 28.98 20.49 8.74
CA GLY A 111 29.77 21.44 7.96
C GLY A 111 30.97 20.82 7.25
N ASP A 112 30.98 19.52 7.05
CA ASP A 112 32.08 18.81 6.37
C ASP A 112 31.93 18.84 4.83
N GLY A 113 30.84 19.35 4.30
CA GLY A 113 30.52 19.46 2.88
C GLY A 113 29.77 18.26 2.34
N ILE A 114 29.37 17.30 3.19
CA ILE A 114 28.61 16.12 2.83
C ILE A 114 27.21 16.21 3.47
N VAL A 115 26.16 16.02 2.68
CA VAL A 115 24.80 15.99 3.21
C VAL A 115 24.62 14.73 4.07
N ASP A 116 24.24 14.92 5.33
CA ASP A 116 24.09 13.88 6.35
C ASP A 116 22.68 13.79 6.95
N GLN A 117 21.83 14.77 6.68
CA GLN A 117 20.41 14.81 7.02
C GLN A 117 19.55 14.97 5.77
N PHE A 118 18.44 14.24 5.68
CA PHE A 118 17.61 14.17 4.48
C PHE A 118 16.13 14.39 4.81
N GLY A 119 15.44 15.08 3.90
CA GLY A 119 14.00 15.31 4.01
C GLY A 119 13.23 14.01 3.83
N VAL A 120 13.52 13.23 2.79
CA VAL A 120 12.74 12.04 2.46
C VAL A 120 13.61 10.91 1.91
N TYR A 121 13.18 9.69 2.18
CA TYR A 121 13.67 8.47 1.56
C TYR A 121 12.50 7.67 0.99
N ASP A 122 12.69 7.02 -0.17
CA ASP A 122 11.78 6.06 -0.80
C ASP A 122 10.44 6.64 -1.29
N TYR A 123 10.37 7.95 -1.56
CA TYR A 123 9.25 8.54 -2.28
C TYR A 123 9.53 8.54 -3.79
N GLY A 124 8.81 7.71 -4.52
CA GLY A 124 9.03 7.52 -5.94
C GLY A 124 7.82 7.85 -6.82
N TRP A 125 7.92 7.45 -8.07
CA TRP A 125 6.89 7.69 -9.07
C TRP A 125 5.55 7.00 -8.77
N LYS A 126 5.58 5.86 -8.06
CA LYS A 126 4.35 5.13 -7.69
C LYS A 126 3.52 5.91 -6.67
N GLU A 127 4.19 6.48 -5.70
CA GLU A 127 3.60 7.34 -4.67
C GLU A 127 3.04 8.62 -5.31
N ALA A 128 3.82 9.22 -6.21
CA ALA A 128 3.41 10.43 -6.92
C ALA A 128 2.19 10.18 -7.83
N LEU A 129 2.13 9.07 -8.56
CA LEU A 129 0.95 8.73 -9.35
C LEU A 129 -0.30 8.54 -8.49
N ALA A 130 -0.18 7.81 -7.38
CA ALA A 130 -1.29 7.61 -6.45
C ALA A 130 -1.81 8.96 -5.90
N ALA A 131 -0.91 9.79 -5.36
CA ALA A 131 -1.25 11.11 -4.81
C ALA A 131 -1.90 12.04 -5.86
N ASN A 132 -1.54 11.88 -7.14
CA ASN A 132 -2.11 12.66 -8.23
C ASN A 132 -3.39 12.04 -8.83
N GLY A 133 -3.91 10.96 -8.24
CA GLY A 133 -5.13 10.27 -8.70
C GLY A 133 -4.97 9.61 -10.07
N CYS A 134 -3.76 9.17 -10.40
CA CYS A 134 -3.42 8.68 -11.74
C CYS A 134 -3.21 7.17 -11.78
N SER A 135 -3.65 6.56 -12.87
CA SER A 135 -3.33 5.18 -13.24
C SER A 135 -2.28 5.14 -14.34
N LEU A 136 -1.49 4.07 -14.41
CA LEU A 136 -0.56 3.82 -15.51
C LEU A 136 -1.25 3.40 -16.79
N PHE A 137 -2.37 2.71 -16.66
CA PHE A 137 -3.14 2.12 -17.75
C PHE A 137 -4.58 2.58 -17.69
N SER A 138 -5.26 2.55 -18.84
CA SER A 138 -6.71 2.70 -18.96
C SER A 138 -7.43 1.58 -18.20
N GLU A 139 -8.71 1.77 -17.85
CA GLU A 139 -9.53 0.78 -17.13
C GLU A 139 -9.59 -0.58 -17.84
N ASP A 140 -9.56 -0.58 -19.17
CA ASP A 140 -9.52 -1.81 -19.98
C ASP A 140 -8.12 -2.45 -20.08
N GLY A 141 -7.09 -1.80 -19.51
CA GLY A 141 -5.70 -2.25 -19.53
C GLY A 141 -5.01 -2.20 -20.89
N GLN A 142 -5.66 -1.63 -21.93
CA GLN A 142 -5.17 -1.68 -23.32
C GLN A 142 -4.24 -0.51 -23.68
N HIS A 143 -4.33 0.61 -22.94
CA HIS A 143 -3.60 1.83 -23.26
C HIS A 143 -2.74 2.28 -22.08
N CYS A 144 -1.47 2.62 -22.39
CA CYS A 144 -0.59 3.27 -21.42
C CYS A 144 -0.90 4.77 -21.37
N LEU A 145 -1.09 5.31 -20.17
CA LEU A 145 -1.50 6.70 -19.94
C LEU A 145 -0.33 7.62 -19.54
N LEU A 146 0.91 7.15 -19.58
CA LEU A 146 2.08 7.93 -19.13
C LEU A 146 2.27 9.28 -19.85
N ASN A 147 1.69 9.46 -21.02
CA ASN A 147 1.74 10.68 -21.82
C ASN A 147 0.61 11.68 -21.50
N GLN A 148 -0.17 11.47 -20.48
CA GLN A 148 -1.19 12.42 -20.04
C GLN A 148 -0.57 13.43 -19.06
N SER A 149 -1.09 14.66 -19.05
CA SER A 149 -0.53 15.76 -18.25
C SER A 149 -0.45 15.48 -16.75
N ALA A 150 -1.42 14.76 -16.20
CA ALA A 150 -1.43 14.40 -14.78
C ALA A 150 -0.33 13.38 -14.43
N GLN A 151 -0.09 12.39 -15.28
CA GLN A 151 1.00 11.42 -15.13
C GLN A 151 2.37 12.08 -15.33
N GLU A 152 2.50 12.97 -16.33
CA GLU A 152 3.72 13.74 -16.53
C GLU A 152 4.05 14.60 -15.30
N SER A 153 3.07 15.30 -14.73
CA SER A 153 3.22 16.08 -13.51
C SER A 153 3.70 15.21 -12.33
N ALA A 154 3.12 14.02 -12.15
CA ALA A 154 3.52 13.08 -11.11
C ALA A 154 4.98 12.62 -11.28
N MET A 155 5.39 12.30 -12.51
CA MET A 155 6.77 11.90 -12.82
C MET A 155 7.76 13.02 -12.60
N GLN A 156 7.39 14.26 -12.95
CA GLN A 156 8.21 15.45 -12.73
C GLN A 156 8.40 15.69 -11.24
N PHE A 157 7.32 15.59 -10.44
CA PHE A 157 7.40 15.76 -8.99
C PHE A 157 8.30 14.68 -8.35
N ALA A 158 8.10 13.41 -8.69
CA ALA A 158 8.97 12.33 -8.19
C ALA A 158 10.44 12.57 -8.53
N ARG A 159 10.73 13.08 -9.73
CA ARG A 159 12.08 13.46 -10.15
C ARG A 159 12.64 14.61 -9.31
N GLN A 160 11.85 15.64 -9.01
CA GLN A 160 12.25 16.76 -8.15
C GLN A 160 12.63 16.26 -6.74
N ILE A 161 11.80 15.42 -6.14
CA ILE A 161 12.09 14.78 -4.84
C ILE A 161 13.38 13.95 -4.91
N TYR A 162 13.56 13.13 -5.95
CA TYR A 162 14.79 12.34 -6.12
C TYR A 162 16.04 13.23 -6.21
N GLN A 163 15.93 14.39 -6.88
CA GLN A 163 17.05 15.30 -7.06
C GLN A 163 17.54 15.95 -5.76
N LEU A 164 16.68 16.09 -4.74
CA LEU A 164 17.09 16.57 -3.42
C LEU A 164 18.15 15.67 -2.77
N ASN A 165 18.05 14.37 -3.02
CA ASN A 165 18.96 13.36 -2.48
C ASN A 165 20.04 12.92 -3.51
N ALA A 166 20.15 13.63 -4.65
CA ALA A 166 21.03 13.22 -5.75
C ALA A 166 22.49 13.10 -5.31
N GLY A 167 23.08 11.94 -5.59
CA GLY A 167 24.47 11.65 -5.21
C GLY A 167 24.66 10.96 -3.88
N THR A 168 23.58 10.71 -3.13
CA THR A 168 23.62 9.97 -1.86
C THR A 168 22.85 8.66 -1.97
N ASP A 169 23.51 7.56 -1.58
CA ASP A 169 22.87 6.23 -1.51
C ASP A 169 22.14 6.09 -0.17
N LEU A 170 20.84 6.35 -0.18
CA LEU A 170 19.97 6.20 0.99
C LEU A 170 19.43 4.77 1.08
N SER A 171 19.21 4.32 2.29
CA SER A 171 18.67 2.99 2.58
C SER A 171 17.75 3.02 3.79
N ASP A 172 17.06 1.91 4.06
CA ASP A 172 16.26 1.71 5.28
C ASP A 172 17.06 2.07 6.53
N LYS A 173 18.34 1.70 6.56
CA LYS A 173 19.24 2.00 7.66
C LYS A 173 19.38 3.50 7.91
N THR A 174 19.38 4.33 6.85
CA THR A 174 19.49 5.79 6.97
C THR A 174 18.28 6.37 7.71
N PHE A 175 17.08 5.84 7.45
CA PHE A 175 15.87 6.21 8.20
C PHE A 175 15.93 5.67 9.64
N ASP A 176 16.30 4.41 9.81
CA ASP A 176 16.39 3.76 11.14
C ASP A 176 17.43 4.45 12.07
N GLU A 177 18.47 5.05 11.49
CA GLU A 177 19.44 5.89 12.20
C GLU A 177 18.91 7.28 12.57
N GLY A 178 17.71 7.64 12.15
CA GLY A 178 17.06 8.93 12.46
C GLY A 178 17.54 10.10 11.60
N ARG A 179 18.22 9.85 10.48
CA ARG A 179 18.77 10.87 9.58
C ARG A 179 17.79 11.33 8.49
N VAL A 180 16.63 10.71 8.38
CA VAL A 180 15.58 11.03 7.40
C VAL A 180 14.32 11.46 8.11
N ALA A 181 13.64 12.49 7.61
CA ALA A 181 12.42 13.03 8.21
C ALA A 181 11.16 12.27 7.78
N PHE A 182 11.02 11.97 6.49
CA PHE A 182 9.81 11.38 5.89
C PHE A 182 10.15 10.10 5.13
N ARG A 183 9.30 9.06 5.31
CA ARG A 183 9.42 7.82 4.54
C ARG A 183 8.04 7.22 4.30
N PRO A 184 7.60 7.03 3.05
CA PRO A 184 6.40 6.24 2.77
C PRO A 184 6.65 4.76 3.03
N MET A 185 5.82 4.15 3.85
CA MET A 185 5.86 2.71 4.16
C MET A 185 4.45 2.16 4.27
N LEU A 186 4.28 0.85 4.09
CA LEU A 186 3.02 0.18 4.43
C LEU A 186 2.77 0.33 5.93
N PHE A 187 1.52 0.59 6.30
CA PHE A 187 1.16 0.77 7.72
C PHE A 187 1.56 -0.45 8.57
N SER A 188 1.50 -1.66 8.02
CA SER A 188 1.95 -2.88 8.70
C SER A 188 3.41 -2.84 9.15
N GLU A 189 4.26 -1.98 8.57
CA GLU A 189 5.67 -1.88 8.94
C GLU A 189 5.88 -1.22 10.31
N TYR A 190 4.85 -0.54 10.87
CA TYR A 190 4.93 0.04 12.22
C TYR A 190 5.38 -0.97 13.28
N ARG A 191 5.02 -2.24 13.11
CA ARG A 191 5.42 -3.33 14.01
C ARG A 191 6.93 -3.57 14.06
N SER A 192 7.66 -3.14 13.04
CA SER A 192 9.12 -3.19 13.05
C SER A 192 9.73 -2.18 14.02
N TYR A 193 8.98 -1.15 14.39
CA TYR A 193 9.37 -0.06 15.29
C TYR A 193 8.80 -0.23 16.71
N GLU A 194 7.85 -1.13 16.91
CA GLU A 194 7.32 -1.44 18.23
C GLU A 194 8.23 -2.41 19.00
N PRO A 195 8.33 -2.28 20.34
CA PRO A 195 9.14 -3.19 21.18
C PRO A 195 8.44 -4.55 21.35
N TYR A 196 8.58 -5.41 20.37
CA TYR A 196 8.17 -6.81 20.48
C TYR A 196 9.29 -7.65 21.13
N PRO A 197 8.99 -8.46 22.18
CA PRO A 197 10.03 -9.19 22.92
C PRO A 197 10.78 -10.23 22.09
N TRP A 198 10.24 -10.67 20.97
CA TRP A 198 10.81 -11.72 20.10
C TRP A 198 11.24 -11.26 18.70
N ARG A 199 11.07 -9.98 18.35
CA ARG A 199 11.59 -9.42 17.11
C ARG A 199 12.86 -8.63 17.38
N ILE A 200 13.85 -8.79 16.51
CA ILE A 200 15.02 -7.94 16.53
C ILE A 200 14.52 -6.51 16.32
N LYS A 201 14.62 -5.71 17.37
CA LYS A 201 14.27 -4.28 17.33
C LYS A 201 15.13 -3.63 16.25
N ARG A 202 14.54 -3.16 15.17
CA ARG A 202 15.22 -2.15 14.38
C ARG A 202 15.48 -0.99 15.33
N SER A 203 16.73 -0.62 15.51
CA SER A 203 17.13 0.38 16.50
C SER A 203 16.76 1.77 16.01
N SER A 204 15.48 2.12 16.08
CA SER A 204 15.09 3.51 15.96
C SER A 204 15.39 4.22 17.30
N ASN A 205 16.27 5.19 17.27
CA ASN A 205 16.57 6.02 18.42
C ASN A 205 15.74 7.32 18.41
N PHE A 206 14.61 7.33 17.72
CA PHE A 206 13.75 8.51 17.56
C PHE A 206 12.27 8.16 17.76
N GLU A 207 11.49 9.15 18.14
CA GLU A 207 10.03 9.08 18.16
C GLU A 207 9.50 9.22 16.73
N TRP A 208 8.55 8.39 16.37
CA TRP A 208 7.91 8.39 15.06
C TRP A 208 6.38 8.51 15.18
N ASP A 209 5.76 8.82 14.08
CA ASP A 209 4.31 8.80 13.88
C ASP A 209 4.03 8.54 12.39
N CYS A 210 2.78 8.42 12.00
CA CYS A 210 2.40 8.37 10.59
C CYS A 210 1.27 9.35 10.30
N ILE A 211 1.32 9.95 9.13
CA ILE A 211 0.34 10.88 8.60
C ILE A 211 -0.09 10.46 7.19
N ALA A 212 -1.13 11.10 6.66
CA ALA A 212 -1.55 10.88 5.29
C ALA A 212 -0.43 11.21 4.29
N MET A 213 -0.46 10.60 3.11
CA MET A 213 0.41 10.99 2.00
C MET A 213 0.08 12.41 1.52
N PRO A 214 1.08 13.19 1.03
CA PRO A 214 0.83 14.53 0.53
C PRO A 214 -0.01 14.50 -0.74
N SER A 215 -0.96 15.43 -0.89
CA SER A 215 -1.84 15.50 -2.05
C SER A 215 -1.13 16.01 -3.30
N GLY A 216 -1.45 15.40 -4.43
CA GLY A 216 -1.02 15.86 -5.74
C GLY A 216 -1.79 17.10 -6.22
N THR A 217 -1.33 17.68 -7.33
CA THR A 217 -1.83 18.95 -7.87
C THR A 217 -2.89 18.81 -8.96
N SER A 218 -3.15 17.60 -9.49
CA SER A 218 -4.16 17.40 -10.52
C SER A 218 -5.58 17.52 -9.95
N ALA A 219 -6.57 17.73 -10.82
CA ALA A 219 -7.98 17.78 -10.42
C ALA A 219 -8.50 16.49 -9.77
N GLY A 220 -7.84 15.35 -10.03
CA GLY A 220 -8.10 14.06 -9.38
C GLY A 220 -7.16 13.77 -8.22
N GLY A 221 -6.26 14.70 -7.87
CA GLY A 221 -5.31 14.53 -6.78
C GLY A 221 -5.96 14.63 -5.40
N GLY A 222 -5.30 14.03 -4.44
CA GLY A 222 -5.74 14.02 -3.05
C GLY A 222 -4.67 13.38 -2.16
N ASN A 223 -4.95 13.30 -0.87
CA ASN A 223 -4.09 12.59 0.08
C ASN A 223 -4.24 11.07 -0.07
N TYR A 224 -4.22 10.61 -1.32
CA TYR A 224 -4.35 9.20 -1.67
C TYR A 224 -3.03 8.47 -1.49
N SER A 225 -3.14 7.23 -1.11
CA SER A 225 -2.01 6.34 -0.96
C SER A 225 -2.21 5.04 -1.73
N ARG A 226 -1.12 4.31 -1.89
CA ARG A 226 -1.18 2.95 -2.41
C ARG A 226 -1.80 2.03 -1.36
N LEU A 227 -2.50 1.02 -1.84
CA LEU A 227 -3.09 -0.03 -1.01
C LEU A 227 -2.44 -1.37 -1.35
N SER A 228 -2.02 -2.10 -0.34
CA SER A 228 -1.66 -3.51 -0.47
C SER A 228 -2.80 -4.35 0.10
N THR A 229 -3.23 -5.37 -0.63
CA THR A 229 -4.29 -6.28 -0.22
C THR A 229 -3.81 -7.73 -0.32
N LEU A 230 -4.13 -8.54 0.66
CA LEU A 230 -4.05 -9.98 0.54
C LEU A 230 -5.47 -10.49 0.27
N MET A 231 -5.63 -11.30 -0.76
CA MET A 231 -6.96 -11.72 -1.22
C MET A 231 -7.09 -13.24 -1.20
N LEU A 232 -8.32 -13.70 -1.10
CA LEU A 232 -8.69 -15.11 -1.20
C LEU A 232 -9.55 -15.35 -2.44
N GLY A 233 -9.15 -16.31 -3.26
CA GLY A 233 -9.89 -16.74 -4.44
C GLY A 233 -10.16 -18.24 -4.44
N ILE A 234 -11.16 -18.67 -5.20
CA ILE A 234 -11.55 -20.07 -5.36
C ILE A 234 -11.03 -20.59 -6.71
N SER A 235 -10.36 -21.75 -6.73
CA SER A 235 -9.94 -22.38 -7.96
C SER A 235 -11.12 -22.65 -8.89
N GLN A 236 -10.98 -22.34 -10.18
CA GLN A 236 -11.98 -22.67 -11.19
C GLN A 236 -12.20 -24.19 -11.30
N ARG A 237 -11.18 -24.99 -11.01
CA ARG A 237 -11.20 -26.46 -11.16
C ARG A 237 -11.70 -27.19 -9.92
N THR A 238 -11.96 -26.49 -8.79
CA THR A 238 -12.42 -27.14 -7.56
C THR A 238 -13.69 -27.97 -7.79
N LYS A 239 -13.73 -29.14 -7.19
CA LYS A 239 -14.92 -30.00 -7.13
C LYS A 239 -15.76 -29.71 -5.88
N HIS A 240 -15.27 -28.87 -4.97
CA HIS A 240 -15.85 -28.58 -3.66
C HIS A 240 -16.24 -27.09 -3.53
N SER A 241 -16.79 -26.50 -4.61
CA SER A 241 -17.01 -25.05 -4.70
C SER A 241 -17.85 -24.46 -3.57
N ARG A 242 -18.84 -25.21 -3.04
CA ARG A 242 -19.65 -24.78 -1.90
C ARG A 242 -18.82 -24.71 -0.62
N LEU A 243 -18.04 -25.74 -0.32
CA LEU A 243 -17.18 -25.75 0.88
C LEU A 243 -16.07 -24.71 0.77
N SER A 244 -15.54 -24.52 -0.44
CA SER A 244 -14.54 -23.46 -0.70
C SER A 244 -15.12 -22.09 -0.45
N TRP A 245 -16.39 -21.85 -0.82
CA TRP A 245 -17.08 -20.60 -0.55
C TRP A 245 -17.30 -20.39 0.96
N GLU A 246 -17.78 -21.40 1.68
CA GLU A 246 -17.97 -21.30 3.14
C GLU A 246 -16.65 -21.01 3.86
N LEU A 247 -15.56 -21.65 3.45
CA LEU A 247 -14.24 -21.38 4.01
C LEU A 247 -13.79 -19.96 3.69
N LEU A 248 -13.90 -19.52 2.43
CA LEU A 248 -13.51 -18.17 2.02
C LEU A 248 -14.34 -17.12 2.76
N LYS A 249 -15.67 -17.28 2.83
CA LYS A 249 -16.56 -16.41 3.58
C LYS A 249 -16.19 -16.32 5.06
N THR A 250 -15.97 -17.46 5.69
CA THR A 250 -15.57 -17.48 7.11
C THR A 250 -14.28 -16.67 7.32
N ILE A 251 -13.27 -16.85 6.48
CA ILE A 251 -11.99 -16.17 6.63
C ILE A 251 -12.09 -14.67 6.32
N ALA A 252 -12.79 -14.30 5.23
CA ALA A 252 -12.80 -12.91 4.75
C ALA A 252 -13.88 -12.03 5.39
N CYS A 253 -15.00 -12.61 5.86
CA CYS A 253 -16.20 -11.84 6.24
C CYS A 253 -16.57 -11.93 7.71
N THR A 254 -15.88 -12.75 8.54
CA THR A 254 -16.25 -12.84 9.97
C THR A 254 -15.44 -11.85 10.81
N GLU A 255 -16.08 -11.22 11.80
CA GLU A 255 -15.44 -10.31 12.75
C GLU A 255 -14.26 -10.99 13.49
N GLU A 256 -14.44 -12.26 13.87
CA GLU A 256 -13.40 -13.05 14.56
C GLU A 256 -12.13 -13.12 13.71
N MET A 257 -12.24 -13.47 12.43
CA MET A 257 -11.09 -13.60 11.53
C MET A 257 -10.48 -12.22 11.21
N GLN A 258 -11.28 -11.19 11.03
CA GLN A 258 -10.79 -9.84 10.80
C GLN A 258 -10.07 -9.26 12.04
N THR A 259 -10.52 -9.60 13.23
CA THR A 259 -9.80 -9.31 14.49
C THR A 259 -8.45 -10.03 14.53
N MET A 260 -8.38 -11.29 14.11
CA MET A 260 -7.10 -12.02 14.00
C MET A 260 -6.15 -11.41 12.97
N VAL A 261 -6.67 -10.90 11.85
CA VAL A 261 -5.84 -10.17 10.86
C VAL A 261 -5.15 -8.98 11.52
N TYR A 262 -5.87 -8.23 12.34
CA TYR A 262 -5.30 -7.08 13.04
C TYR A 262 -4.35 -7.49 14.17
N THR A 263 -4.67 -8.50 14.97
CA THR A 263 -3.89 -8.87 16.17
C THR A 263 -2.68 -9.75 15.84
N GLU A 264 -2.81 -10.70 14.92
CA GLU A 264 -1.81 -11.73 14.66
C GLU A 264 -1.08 -11.54 13.32
N LEU A 265 -1.79 -11.08 12.29
CA LEU A 265 -1.21 -10.71 11.02
C LEU A 265 -0.86 -9.20 11.07
N SER A 266 0.00 -8.75 10.19
CA SER A 266 0.40 -7.33 10.17
C SER A 266 -0.60 -6.43 9.44
N GLY A 267 -1.76 -6.96 9.10
CA GLY A 267 -2.76 -6.30 8.27
C GLY A 267 -3.69 -5.36 9.02
N VAL A 268 -4.52 -4.70 8.26
CA VAL A 268 -5.69 -3.95 8.71
C VAL A 268 -6.92 -4.66 8.14
N SER A 269 -8.01 -4.69 8.89
CA SER A 269 -9.27 -5.28 8.43
C SER A 269 -9.66 -4.72 7.06
N ALA A 270 -10.16 -5.57 6.18
CA ALA A 270 -10.75 -5.16 4.92
C ALA A 270 -12.21 -4.72 5.06
N LEU A 271 -12.81 -4.89 6.25
CA LEU A 271 -14.19 -4.51 6.58
C LEU A 271 -14.24 -3.15 7.31
N HIS A 272 -15.32 -2.40 7.09
CA HIS A 272 -15.57 -1.10 7.71
C HIS A 272 -15.95 -1.18 9.20
N SER A 273 -16.55 -2.25 9.65
CA SER A 273 -17.11 -2.43 10.99
C SER A 273 -16.19 -3.15 11.93
#